data_b439fecf2e55d092315dc244eccda96a
#
_entry.id   b439fecf2e55d092315dc244eccda96a
#
_cell.length_a   1.000
_cell.length_b   1.000
_cell.length_c   1.000
_cell.angle_alpha   90.00
_cell.angle_beta   90.00
_cell.angle_gamma   90.00
#
_symmetry.space_group_name_H-M   'P 1'
#
loop_
_entity.id
_entity.type
_entity.pdbx_description
1 polymer ?
#
loop_
_entity_poly.entity_id
_entity_poly.type
_entity_poly.pdbx_seq_one_letter_code
_entity_poly.pdbx_strand_id
1 'polypeptide(L)'
;ILDKPNNSLAISYIQALDAQGLTNIKLHTVKRESDYNSDDITSPYPSATAIRSAIRREELNKVKDKVPPLCYNFLKEIKTSGTPLGDMCLFKLKDMSGYDLEHYYDVNGGLHNRLKLAAMNAVTYEQFLDNAKTKKYTMARLKRLSLYALFDITQEFYDESSKLSPYVYVLAMRRDRKDILAELNKTCDNVLVKYSDIDKADKSLRAMIKLDFKAQGVLYIINRSTYFNRKMILV
;
A
#
# COMPACT_ATOMS: atom_id res chain seq x y z
N ILE A 1 14.21 -21.04 10.30
CA ILE A 1 12.78 -21.05 9.90
C ILE A 1 12.27 -19.61 9.78
N LEU A 2 12.60 -18.71 10.73
CA LEU A 2 12.15 -17.32 10.74
C LEU A 2 12.84 -16.41 9.71
N ASP A 3 13.89 -16.87 9.06
CA ASP A 3 14.62 -16.11 8.02
C ASP A 3 13.81 -15.96 6.71
N LYS A 4 12.74 -16.72 6.55
CA LYS A 4 11.87 -16.65 5.38
C LYS A 4 10.68 -15.74 5.66
N PRO A 5 10.46 -14.66 4.85
CA PRO A 5 9.39 -13.67 5.09
C PRO A 5 7.99 -14.26 5.21
N ASN A 6 7.67 -15.29 4.39
CA ASN A 6 6.37 -15.95 4.44
C ASN A 6 6.14 -16.72 5.74
N ASN A 7 7.19 -17.31 6.31
CA ASN A 7 7.07 -18.03 7.58
C ASN A 7 6.82 -17.07 8.74
N SER A 8 7.52 -15.93 8.78
CA SER A 8 7.29 -14.89 9.77
C SER A 8 5.87 -14.35 9.67
N LEU A 9 5.36 -14.13 8.45
CA LEU A 9 4.00 -13.68 8.21
C LEU A 9 2.97 -14.72 8.67
N ALA A 10 3.18 -16.01 8.37
CA ALA A 10 2.29 -17.08 8.81
C ALA A 10 2.20 -17.16 10.33
N ILE A 11 3.34 -17.02 11.03
CA ILE A 11 3.38 -16.99 12.50
C ILE A 11 2.60 -15.79 13.03
N SER A 12 2.76 -14.60 12.42
CA SER A 12 2.00 -13.40 12.81
C SER A 12 0.50 -13.58 12.65
N TYR A 13 0.03 -14.27 11.61
CA TYR A 13 -1.39 -14.61 11.45
C TYR A 13 -1.88 -15.54 12.56
N ILE A 14 -1.11 -16.58 12.90
CA ILE A 14 -1.46 -17.50 13.99
C ILE A 14 -1.59 -16.73 15.31
N GLN A 15 -0.60 -15.90 15.61
CA GLN A 15 -0.61 -15.08 16.84
C GLN A 15 -1.81 -14.12 16.89
N ALA A 16 -2.17 -13.51 15.74
CA ALA A 16 -3.32 -12.63 15.68
C ALA A 16 -4.66 -13.35 15.88
N LEU A 17 -4.79 -14.57 15.34
CA LEU A 17 -5.98 -15.40 15.57
C LEU A 17 -6.11 -15.84 17.04
N ASP A 18 -5.01 -16.24 17.63
CA ASP A 18 -4.95 -16.63 19.04
C ASP A 18 -5.31 -15.46 19.96
N ALA A 19 -4.73 -14.28 19.71
CA ALA A 19 -5.01 -13.07 20.46
C ALA A 19 -6.48 -12.61 20.37
N GLN A 20 -7.17 -12.96 19.29
CA GLN A 20 -8.60 -12.67 19.10
C GLN A 20 -9.53 -13.80 19.57
N GLY A 21 -8.99 -14.89 20.10
CA GLY A 21 -9.78 -16.05 20.55
C GLY A 21 -10.46 -16.81 19.41
N LEU A 22 -10.00 -16.67 18.17
CA LEU A 22 -10.60 -17.28 16.99
C LEU A 22 -10.10 -18.72 16.79
N THR A 23 -10.53 -19.63 17.67
CA THR A 23 -10.07 -21.05 17.70
C THR A 23 -10.75 -21.94 16.66
N ASN A 24 -11.84 -21.50 16.04
CA ASN A 24 -12.60 -22.27 15.05
C ASN A 24 -12.07 -22.12 13.61
N ILE A 25 -11.02 -21.35 13.40
CA ILE A 25 -10.41 -21.14 12.08
C ILE A 25 -9.40 -22.25 11.79
N LYS A 26 -9.65 -23.00 10.72
CA LYS A 26 -8.74 -24.05 10.26
C LYS A 26 -7.63 -23.45 9.41
N LEU A 27 -6.40 -23.66 9.87
CA LEU A 27 -5.21 -23.17 9.15
C LEU A 27 -4.79 -24.16 8.05
N HIS A 28 -4.55 -23.64 6.86
CA HIS A 28 -4.02 -24.39 5.73
C HIS A 28 -2.74 -23.71 5.22
N THR A 29 -1.70 -24.51 5.03
CA THR A 29 -0.42 -24.04 4.48
C THR A 29 -0.23 -24.56 3.06
N VAL A 30 0.29 -23.72 2.19
CA VAL A 30 0.71 -24.08 0.84
C VAL A 30 2.20 -23.88 0.73
N LYS A 31 2.94 -24.93 0.37
CA LYS A 31 4.38 -24.85 0.16
C LYS A 31 4.68 -23.98 -1.04
N ARG A 32 5.52 -22.96 -0.86
CA ARG A 32 5.99 -22.11 -1.95
C ARG A 32 7.08 -22.83 -2.74
N GLU A 33 6.97 -22.86 -4.06
CA GLU A 33 7.91 -23.52 -4.95
C GLU A 33 9.08 -22.62 -5.39
N SER A 34 8.86 -21.29 -5.44
CA SER A 34 9.89 -20.32 -5.84
C SER A 34 10.36 -19.47 -4.65
N ASP A 35 11.62 -19.05 -4.65
CA ASP A 35 12.12 -18.10 -3.65
C ASP A 35 11.42 -16.75 -3.76
N TYR A 36 11.23 -16.07 -2.59
CA TYR A 36 10.48 -14.82 -2.48
C TYR A 36 11.01 -13.71 -3.40
N ASN A 37 12.33 -13.59 -3.51
CA ASN A 37 13.01 -12.57 -4.31
C ASN A 37 13.56 -13.11 -5.63
N SER A 38 13.17 -14.30 -6.06
CA SER A 38 13.62 -14.85 -7.36
C SER A 38 13.19 -13.93 -8.49
N ASP A 39 14.12 -13.62 -9.41
CA ASP A 39 13.88 -12.87 -10.66
C ASP A 39 13.63 -13.82 -11.85
N ASP A 40 13.52 -15.11 -11.60
CA ASP A 40 13.29 -16.12 -12.62
C ASP A 40 11.83 -16.16 -13.07
N ILE A 41 11.58 -15.60 -14.28
CA ILE A 41 10.27 -15.60 -14.93
C ILE A 41 9.92 -16.95 -15.58
N THR A 42 10.88 -17.86 -15.73
CA THR A 42 10.66 -19.15 -16.40
C THR A 42 9.98 -20.16 -15.49
N SER A 43 10.06 -19.96 -14.16
CA SER A 43 9.35 -20.79 -13.18
C SER A 43 7.85 -20.93 -13.52
N PRO A 44 7.23 -22.10 -13.31
CA PRO A 44 5.77 -22.26 -13.44
C PRO A 44 4.98 -21.25 -12.58
N TYR A 45 5.49 -20.96 -11.38
CA TYR A 45 4.91 -19.98 -10.44
C TYR A 45 5.98 -18.93 -10.09
N PRO A 46 6.24 -17.94 -10.97
CA PRO A 46 7.27 -16.94 -10.74
C PRO A 46 6.89 -16.03 -9.58
N SER A 47 7.91 -15.46 -8.94
CA SER A 47 7.68 -14.48 -7.89
C SER A 47 7.07 -13.19 -8.45
N ALA A 48 6.38 -12.42 -7.62
CA ALA A 48 5.91 -11.08 -8.00
C ALA A 48 7.08 -10.15 -8.40
N THR A 49 8.29 -10.40 -7.88
CA THR A 49 9.51 -9.68 -8.27
C THR A 49 9.88 -10.00 -9.70
N ALA A 50 9.89 -11.28 -10.10
CA ALA A 50 10.18 -11.71 -11.47
C ALA A 50 9.16 -11.11 -12.48
N ILE A 51 7.87 -11.14 -12.13
CA ILE A 51 6.82 -10.53 -12.97
C ILE A 51 7.04 -9.02 -13.14
N ARG A 52 7.28 -8.28 -12.05
CA ARG A 52 7.55 -6.83 -12.12
C ARG A 52 8.83 -6.50 -12.89
N SER A 53 9.87 -7.33 -12.75
CA SER A 53 11.12 -7.18 -13.51
C SER A 53 10.88 -7.37 -15.01
N ALA A 54 10.13 -8.41 -15.39
CA ALA A 54 9.80 -8.65 -16.80
C ALA A 54 8.99 -7.47 -17.40
N ILE A 55 8.02 -6.93 -16.66
CA ILE A 55 7.26 -5.75 -17.11
C ILE A 55 8.18 -4.53 -17.30
N ARG A 56 9.09 -4.28 -16.36
CA ARG A 56 10.05 -3.15 -16.46
C ARG A 56 11.04 -3.30 -17.61
N ARG A 57 11.35 -4.53 -18.01
CA ARG A 57 12.20 -4.84 -19.18
C ARG A 57 11.42 -4.88 -20.49
N GLU A 58 10.14 -4.50 -20.47
CA GLU A 58 9.22 -4.53 -21.62
C GLU A 58 9.01 -5.96 -22.19
N GLU A 59 9.25 -6.97 -21.37
CA GLU A 59 9.08 -8.40 -21.72
C GLU A 59 7.69 -8.91 -21.34
N LEU A 60 6.63 -8.12 -21.58
CA LEU A 60 5.26 -8.44 -21.18
C LEU A 60 4.75 -9.77 -21.73
N ASN A 61 5.23 -10.19 -22.90
CA ASN A 61 4.90 -11.49 -23.50
C ASN A 61 5.25 -12.68 -22.60
N LYS A 62 6.33 -12.58 -21.80
CA LYS A 62 6.75 -13.63 -20.85
C LYS A 62 5.83 -13.74 -19.64
N VAL A 63 4.99 -12.73 -19.41
CA VAL A 63 4.05 -12.67 -18.27
C VAL A 63 2.69 -13.26 -18.64
N LYS A 64 2.37 -13.45 -19.93
CA LYS A 64 1.06 -13.82 -20.43
C LYS A 64 0.44 -15.02 -19.71
N ASP A 65 1.20 -16.11 -19.59
CA ASP A 65 0.73 -17.36 -18.99
C ASP A 65 1.05 -17.48 -17.47
N LYS A 66 1.56 -16.40 -16.88
CA LYS A 66 1.97 -16.34 -15.46
C LYS A 66 0.98 -15.56 -14.59
N VAL A 67 -0.01 -14.95 -15.20
CA VAL A 67 -1.06 -14.17 -14.51
C VAL A 67 -2.42 -14.50 -15.14
N PRO A 68 -3.53 -14.29 -14.43
CA PRO A 68 -4.87 -14.44 -15.01
C PRO A 68 -5.05 -13.58 -16.26
N PRO A 69 -5.81 -14.05 -17.27
CA PRO A 69 -5.99 -13.32 -18.54
C PRO A 69 -6.48 -11.88 -18.37
N LEU A 70 -7.38 -11.65 -17.42
CA LEU A 70 -7.87 -10.31 -17.11
C LEU A 70 -6.75 -9.39 -16.60
N CYS A 71 -5.89 -9.90 -15.71
CA CYS A 71 -4.72 -9.15 -15.22
C CYS A 71 -3.76 -8.85 -16.36
N TYR A 72 -3.50 -9.80 -17.25
CA TYR A 72 -2.63 -9.59 -18.40
C TYR A 72 -3.16 -8.49 -19.34
N ASN A 73 -4.45 -8.46 -19.61
CA ASN A 73 -5.06 -7.41 -20.41
C ASN A 73 -4.90 -6.04 -19.75
N PHE A 74 -5.12 -5.96 -18.45
CA PHE A 74 -4.90 -4.73 -17.70
C PHE A 74 -3.44 -4.27 -17.75
N LEU A 75 -2.48 -5.19 -17.64
CA LEU A 75 -1.05 -4.86 -17.71
C LEU A 75 -0.63 -4.27 -19.06
N LYS A 76 -1.32 -4.61 -20.17
CA LYS A 76 -1.06 -3.99 -21.49
C LYS A 76 -1.43 -2.52 -21.54
N GLU A 77 -2.38 -2.09 -20.73
CA GLU A 77 -2.88 -0.71 -20.70
C GLU A 77 -2.06 0.18 -19.77
N ILE A 78 -1.27 -0.40 -18.86
CA ILE A 78 -0.45 0.36 -17.92
C ILE A 78 0.74 0.98 -18.65
N LYS A 79 0.78 2.31 -18.65
CA LYS A 79 1.94 3.07 -19.10
C LYS A 79 2.91 3.27 -17.93
N THR A 80 4.09 2.63 -18.00
CA THR A 80 5.11 2.68 -16.95
C THR A 80 5.89 4.01 -16.88
N SER A 81 5.55 4.98 -17.71
CA SER A 81 6.29 6.25 -17.87
C SER A 81 5.70 7.40 -17.04
N GLY A 82 5.23 7.16 -15.84
CA GLY A 82 4.75 8.20 -14.92
C GLY A 82 5.86 8.85 -14.11
N THR A 83 5.56 9.93 -13.40
CA THR A 83 6.45 10.49 -12.38
C THR A 83 6.69 9.45 -11.31
N PRO A 84 7.95 9.08 -11.02
CA PRO A 84 8.24 8.10 -9.99
C PRO A 84 7.70 8.57 -8.62
N LEU A 85 7.09 7.67 -7.88
CA LEU A 85 6.61 7.94 -6.52
C LEU A 85 7.74 8.49 -5.62
N GLY A 86 8.96 7.98 -5.84
CA GLY A 86 10.14 8.42 -5.13
C GLY A 86 10.42 9.91 -5.30
N ASP A 87 10.29 10.45 -6.50
CA ASP A 87 10.52 11.87 -6.77
C ASP A 87 9.49 12.75 -6.05
N MET A 88 8.24 12.33 -5.99
CA MET A 88 7.20 13.02 -5.20
C MET A 88 7.55 13.02 -3.70
N CYS A 89 8.03 11.88 -3.18
CA CYS A 89 8.49 11.78 -1.79
C CYS A 89 9.70 12.69 -1.54
N LEU A 90 10.69 12.66 -2.43
CA LEU A 90 11.89 13.49 -2.29
C LEU A 90 11.56 14.98 -2.34
N PHE A 91 10.70 15.40 -3.26
CA PHE A 91 10.23 16.78 -3.34
C PHE A 91 9.58 17.21 -2.03
N LYS A 92 8.63 16.42 -1.51
CA LYS A 92 7.96 16.72 -0.25
C LYS A 92 8.94 16.84 0.91
N LEU A 93 9.90 15.92 1.03
CA LEU A 93 10.92 15.95 2.09
C LEU A 93 11.87 17.16 1.99
N LYS A 94 12.15 17.63 0.78
CA LYS A 94 12.94 18.86 0.57
C LYS A 94 12.17 20.11 0.93
N ASP A 95 10.90 20.16 0.63
CA ASP A 95 10.03 21.31 0.88
C ASP A 95 9.76 21.52 2.38
N MET A 96 9.62 20.44 3.15
CA MET A 96 9.31 20.50 4.58
C MET A 96 10.50 20.99 5.43
N SER A 97 10.21 21.66 6.52
CA SER A 97 11.22 21.95 7.55
C SER A 97 11.56 20.70 8.39
N GLY A 98 12.70 20.72 9.09
CA GLY A 98 13.03 19.66 10.05
C GLY A 98 12.01 19.58 11.19
N TYR A 99 11.46 20.71 11.60
CA TYR A 99 10.40 20.80 12.61
C TYR A 99 9.12 20.10 12.15
N ASP A 100 8.69 20.30 10.91
CA ASP A 100 7.52 19.62 10.36
C ASP A 100 7.72 18.10 10.36
N LEU A 101 8.92 17.63 9.95
CA LEU A 101 9.25 16.21 9.89
C LEU A 101 9.19 15.51 11.25
N GLU A 102 9.42 16.22 12.36
CA GLU A 102 9.39 15.65 13.70
C GLU A 102 8.00 15.18 14.12
N HIS A 103 6.94 15.79 13.57
CA HIS A 103 5.55 15.48 13.91
C HIS A 103 4.99 14.26 13.16
N TYR A 104 5.73 13.70 12.19
CA TYR A 104 5.25 12.55 11.44
C TYR A 104 5.35 11.25 12.23
N TYR A 105 4.42 10.34 11.96
CA TYR A 105 4.38 9.04 12.61
C TYR A 105 5.71 8.29 12.45
N ASP A 106 6.16 7.64 13.52
CA ASP A 106 7.41 6.86 13.59
C ASP A 106 8.70 7.70 13.35
N VAL A 107 8.63 9.03 13.40
CA VAL A 107 9.82 9.91 13.37
C VAL A 107 10.21 10.28 14.81
N ASN A 108 11.29 9.66 15.31
CA ASN A 108 11.73 9.84 16.69
C ASN A 108 13.26 9.85 16.79
N GLY A 109 13.79 10.23 17.97
CA GLY A 109 15.21 10.14 18.30
C GLY A 109 16.13 10.95 17.35
N GLY A 110 15.71 12.12 16.91
CA GLY A 110 16.48 13.00 16.03
C GLY A 110 16.47 12.57 14.55
N LEU A 111 15.63 11.61 14.18
CA LEU A 111 15.54 11.11 12.81
C LEU A 111 15.11 12.19 11.81
N HIS A 112 14.28 13.16 12.22
CA HIS A 112 13.86 14.30 11.39
C HIS A 112 15.06 15.08 10.81
N ASN A 113 16.09 15.37 11.62
CA ASN A 113 17.29 16.06 11.17
C ASN A 113 18.04 15.24 10.10
N ARG A 114 18.15 13.93 10.32
CA ARG A 114 18.79 13.03 9.38
C ARG A 114 18.03 12.94 8.06
N LEU A 115 16.69 12.82 8.11
CA LEU A 115 15.84 12.81 6.91
C LEU A 115 15.99 14.11 6.12
N LYS A 116 15.96 15.27 6.83
CA LYS A 116 16.12 16.57 6.19
C LYS A 116 17.50 16.72 5.53
N LEU A 117 18.56 16.42 6.26
CA LEU A 117 19.92 16.50 5.71
C LEU A 117 20.11 15.56 4.52
N ALA A 118 19.62 14.32 4.61
CA ALA A 118 19.69 13.35 3.54
C ALA A 118 18.93 13.81 2.28
N ALA A 119 17.73 14.40 2.47
CA ALA A 119 16.93 14.92 1.36
C ALA A 119 17.60 16.12 0.67
N MET A 120 18.15 17.05 1.44
CA MET A 120 18.83 18.24 0.88
C MET A 120 20.05 17.86 0.07
N ASN A 121 20.79 16.81 0.45
CA ASN A 121 21.99 16.34 -0.22
C ASN A 121 21.73 15.26 -1.29
N ALA A 122 20.48 15.04 -1.69
CA ALA A 122 20.11 14.05 -2.69
C ALA A 122 19.53 14.72 -3.95
N VAL A 123 19.88 14.18 -5.10
CA VAL A 123 19.28 14.54 -6.40
C VAL A 123 18.21 13.54 -6.80
N THR A 124 18.36 12.26 -6.40
CA THR A 124 17.39 11.19 -6.64
C THR A 124 16.86 10.61 -5.32
N TYR A 125 15.72 9.94 -5.39
CA TYR A 125 15.14 9.28 -4.22
C TYR A 125 16.03 8.14 -3.70
N GLU A 126 16.70 7.43 -4.58
CA GLU A 126 17.67 6.39 -4.23
C GLU A 126 18.84 6.97 -3.42
N GLN A 127 19.41 8.09 -3.88
CA GLN A 127 20.45 8.79 -3.13
C GLN A 127 19.97 9.24 -1.74
N PHE A 128 18.75 9.75 -1.65
CA PHE A 128 18.15 10.08 -0.35
C PHE A 128 18.11 8.86 0.58
N LEU A 129 17.60 7.73 0.07
CA LEU A 129 17.51 6.50 0.87
C LEU A 129 18.89 6.01 1.34
N ASP A 130 19.89 6.06 0.47
CA ASP A 130 21.27 5.66 0.79
C ASP A 130 21.91 6.60 1.82
N ASN A 131 21.73 7.91 1.67
CA ASN A 131 22.19 8.92 2.63
C ASN A 131 21.53 8.79 4.02
N ALA A 132 20.23 8.44 4.04
CA ALA A 132 19.47 8.31 5.28
C ALA A 132 19.73 6.98 6.00
N LYS A 133 20.05 5.90 5.25
CA LYS A 133 20.18 4.53 5.78
C LYS A 133 21.29 4.41 6.82
N THR A 134 21.03 3.62 7.86
CA THR A 134 22.00 3.20 8.88
C THR A 134 21.67 1.79 9.35
N LYS A 135 22.50 1.23 10.26
CA LYS A 135 22.15 0.00 10.97
C LYS A 135 20.86 0.14 11.80
N LYS A 136 20.57 1.32 12.33
CA LYS A 136 19.38 1.63 13.13
C LYS A 136 18.13 1.89 12.26
N TYR A 137 18.30 2.48 11.08
CA TYR A 137 17.20 2.87 10.18
C TYR A 137 17.22 2.03 8.92
N THR A 138 16.31 1.05 8.87
CA THR A 138 16.22 0.13 7.74
C THR A 138 15.61 0.82 6.50
N MET A 139 15.95 0.32 5.32
CA MET A 139 15.42 0.80 4.04
C MET A 139 13.87 0.80 4.02
N ALA A 140 13.25 -0.26 4.56
CA ALA A 140 11.80 -0.36 4.61
C ALA A 140 11.17 0.73 5.50
N ARG A 141 11.79 1.06 6.63
CA ARG A 141 11.34 2.15 7.51
C ARG A 141 11.44 3.49 6.80
N LEU A 142 12.57 3.78 6.17
CA LEU A 142 12.78 5.04 5.44
C LEU A 142 11.77 5.24 4.30
N LYS A 143 11.46 4.18 3.55
CA LYS A 143 10.42 4.20 2.51
C LYS A 143 9.04 4.49 3.08
N ARG A 144 8.67 3.89 4.22
CA ARG A 144 7.40 4.20 4.88
C ARG A 144 7.34 5.65 5.37
N LEU A 145 8.41 6.13 6.01
CA LEU A 145 8.48 7.52 6.47
C LEU A 145 8.34 8.53 5.33
N SER A 146 8.92 8.23 4.16
CA SER A 146 8.74 9.07 2.98
C SER A 146 7.28 9.13 2.52
N LEU A 147 6.55 8.02 2.61
CA LEU A 147 5.12 7.99 2.32
C LEU A 147 4.31 8.72 3.41
N TYR A 148 4.68 8.58 4.67
CA TYR A 148 4.02 9.33 5.75
C TYR A 148 4.16 10.84 5.55
N ALA A 149 5.34 11.31 5.14
CA ALA A 149 5.55 12.70 4.77
C ALA A 149 4.71 13.11 3.55
N LEU A 150 4.69 12.30 2.49
CA LEU A 150 3.91 12.58 1.27
C LEU A 150 2.40 12.68 1.53
N PHE A 151 1.90 11.85 2.41
CA PHE A 151 0.48 11.75 2.73
C PHE A 151 0.05 12.52 3.98
N ASP A 152 0.96 13.23 4.63
CA ASP A 152 0.71 14.01 5.84
C ASP A 152 0.21 13.14 7.01
N ILE A 153 0.78 11.93 7.17
CA ILE A 153 0.45 11.02 8.27
C ILE A 153 1.28 11.40 9.50
N THR A 154 0.72 12.29 10.30
CA THR A 154 1.31 12.73 11.58
C THR A 154 1.10 11.69 12.67
N GLN A 155 1.84 11.82 13.80
CA GLN A 155 1.61 10.99 14.98
C GLN A 155 0.17 11.15 15.50
N GLU A 156 -0.33 12.37 15.57
CA GLU A 156 -1.70 12.67 15.97
C GLU A 156 -2.74 11.97 15.06
N PHE A 157 -2.58 12.12 13.76
CA PHE A 157 -3.46 11.44 12.78
C PHE A 157 -3.46 9.92 12.97
N TYR A 158 -2.27 9.32 13.19
CA TYR A 158 -2.16 7.89 13.42
C TYR A 158 -2.86 7.45 14.70
N ASP A 159 -2.64 8.19 15.81
CA ASP A 159 -3.22 7.90 17.11
C ASP A 159 -4.76 8.02 17.11
N GLU A 160 -5.30 8.99 16.39
CA GLU A 160 -6.74 9.13 16.19
C GLU A 160 -7.30 8.01 15.31
N SER A 161 -6.70 7.79 14.15
CA SER A 161 -7.21 6.80 13.18
C SER A 161 -7.12 5.36 13.68
N SER A 162 -6.12 5.03 14.51
CA SER A 162 -5.95 3.70 15.09
C SER A 162 -7.06 3.28 16.06
N LYS A 163 -7.83 4.24 16.57
CA LYS A 163 -8.97 4.02 17.50
C LYS A 163 -10.29 3.88 16.77
N LEU A 164 -10.34 4.19 15.47
CA LEU A 164 -11.57 4.13 14.69
C LEU A 164 -11.94 2.71 14.32
N SER A 165 -13.24 2.45 14.26
CA SER A 165 -13.74 1.25 13.60
C SER A 165 -13.43 1.30 12.11
N PRO A 166 -13.04 0.17 11.50
CA PRO A 166 -12.77 0.12 10.08
C PRO A 166 -14.03 0.45 9.27
N TYR A 167 -13.84 1.03 8.09
CA TYR A 167 -14.92 1.18 7.13
C TYR A 167 -14.79 0.16 6.00
N VAL A 168 -15.88 -0.11 5.33
CA VAL A 168 -15.92 -1.01 4.17
C VAL A 168 -16.22 -0.20 2.92
N TYR A 169 -15.28 -0.17 1.96
CA TYR A 169 -15.53 0.41 0.65
C TYR A 169 -15.80 -0.70 -0.37
N VAL A 170 -17.06 -0.81 -0.80
CA VAL A 170 -17.48 -1.84 -1.74
C VAL A 170 -17.07 -1.43 -3.15
N LEU A 171 -16.06 -2.08 -3.70
CA LEU A 171 -15.50 -1.74 -5.01
C LEU A 171 -16.33 -2.29 -6.17
N ALA A 172 -16.85 -3.51 -6.02
CA ALA A 172 -17.68 -4.16 -7.02
C ALA A 172 -18.66 -5.14 -6.36
N MET A 173 -19.79 -5.37 -7.01
CA MET A 173 -20.81 -6.30 -6.55
C MET A 173 -21.53 -6.93 -7.76
N ARG A 174 -21.90 -8.19 -7.64
CA ARG A 174 -22.80 -8.82 -8.62
C ARG A 174 -24.21 -8.25 -8.51
N ARG A 175 -24.86 -8.02 -9.66
CA ARG A 175 -26.21 -7.42 -9.71
C ARG A 175 -27.27 -8.27 -9.03
N ASP A 176 -27.10 -9.60 -9.03
CA ASP A 176 -28.00 -10.57 -8.42
C ASP A 176 -27.74 -10.78 -6.91
N ARG A 177 -26.74 -10.14 -6.33
CA ARG A 177 -26.34 -10.31 -4.92
C ARG A 177 -26.49 -9.04 -4.07
N LYS A 178 -27.60 -8.32 -4.25
CA LYS A 178 -27.95 -7.16 -3.42
C LYS A 178 -28.22 -7.52 -1.96
N ASP A 179 -28.54 -8.78 -1.69
CA ASP A 179 -28.67 -9.37 -0.37
C ASP A 179 -27.42 -9.19 0.48
N ILE A 180 -26.22 -9.38 -0.12
CA ILE A 180 -24.93 -9.20 0.58
C ILE A 180 -24.74 -7.76 1.04
N LEU A 181 -25.07 -6.77 0.21
CA LEU A 181 -24.94 -5.36 0.60
C LEU A 181 -25.96 -5.00 1.70
N ALA A 182 -27.15 -5.55 1.65
CA ALA A 182 -28.16 -5.35 2.69
C ALA A 182 -27.70 -5.91 4.03
N GLU A 183 -27.09 -7.11 4.04
CA GLU A 183 -26.53 -7.72 5.24
C GLU A 183 -25.32 -6.97 5.77
N LEU A 184 -24.43 -6.52 4.87
CA LEU A 184 -23.27 -5.72 5.23
C LEU A 184 -23.67 -4.41 5.93
N ASN A 185 -24.72 -3.73 5.45
CA ASN A 185 -25.23 -2.50 6.08
C ASN A 185 -25.90 -2.73 7.45
N LYS A 186 -26.28 -3.97 7.79
CA LYS A 186 -26.76 -4.30 9.14
C LYS A 186 -25.63 -4.55 10.13
N THR A 187 -24.50 -5.07 9.63
CA THR A 187 -23.38 -5.55 10.46
C THR A 187 -22.22 -4.56 10.54
N CYS A 188 -22.14 -3.61 9.62
CA CYS A 188 -21.07 -2.61 9.54
C CYS A 188 -21.66 -1.20 9.53
N ASP A 189 -21.22 -0.36 10.45
CA ASP A 189 -21.71 1.02 10.59
C ASP A 189 -21.27 1.93 9.42
N ASN A 190 -20.14 1.61 8.82
CA ASN A 190 -19.47 2.48 7.83
C ASN A 190 -19.25 1.75 6.51
N VAL A 191 -20.31 1.67 5.69
CA VAL A 191 -20.27 1.07 4.34
C VAL A 191 -20.35 2.17 3.27
N LEU A 192 -19.35 2.22 2.40
CA LEU A 192 -19.29 3.17 1.28
C LEU A 192 -19.44 2.41 -0.04
N VAL A 193 -20.27 2.90 -0.93
CA VAL A 193 -20.44 2.40 -2.30
C VAL A 193 -20.08 3.45 -3.35
N LYS A 194 -19.92 4.70 -2.94
CA LYS A 194 -19.52 5.83 -3.78
C LYS A 194 -18.80 6.89 -2.95
N TYR A 195 -18.03 7.75 -3.62
CA TYR A 195 -17.26 8.80 -2.96
C TYR A 195 -18.11 9.74 -2.09
N SER A 196 -19.32 10.11 -2.54
CA SER A 196 -20.18 11.02 -1.77
C SER A 196 -20.70 10.42 -0.45
N ASP A 197 -20.55 9.13 -0.20
CA ASP A 197 -20.91 8.53 1.09
C ASP A 197 -19.95 8.97 2.22
N ILE A 198 -18.79 9.53 1.87
CA ILE A 198 -17.84 10.12 2.83
C ILE A 198 -18.48 11.24 3.67
N ASP A 199 -19.47 11.95 3.13
CA ASP A 199 -20.12 13.05 3.83
C ASP A 199 -21.02 12.57 4.99
N LYS A 200 -21.34 11.28 5.03
CA LYS A 200 -22.09 10.62 6.11
C LYS A 200 -21.19 10.22 7.30
N ALA A 201 -19.87 10.11 7.05
CA ALA A 201 -18.91 9.73 8.07
C ALA A 201 -18.64 10.87 9.06
N ASP A 202 -18.27 10.54 10.29
CA ASP A 202 -17.76 11.52 11.24
C ASP A 202 -16.44 12.16 10.78
N LYS A 203 -15.97 13.20 11.49
CA LYS A 203 -14.80 13.98 11.07
C LYS A 203 -13.52 13.14 10.95
N SER A 204 -13.25 12.28 11.95
CA SER A 204 -12.01 11.49 12.02
C SER A 204 -12.01 10.39 10.97
N LEU A 205 -13.12 9.65 10.84
CA LEU A 205 -13.31 8.63 9.80
C LEU A 205 -13.24 9.23 8.40
N ARG A 206 -13.84 10.41 8.21
CA ARG A 206 -13.76 11.16 6.94
C ARG A 206 -12.32 11.51 6.57
N ALA A 207 -11.49 11.88 7.54
CA ALA A 207 -10.07 12.16 7.30
C ALA A 207 -9.33 10.91 6.81
N MET A 208 -9.58 9.75 7.43
CA MET A 208 -9.00 8.47 7.03
C MET A 208 -9.44 8.05 5.61
N ILE A 209 -10.72 8.16 5.29
CA ILE A 209 -11.22 7.86 3.95
C ILE A 209 -10.62 8.81 2.90
N LYS A 210 -10.51 10.11 3.21
CA LYS A 210 -9.87 11.10 2.33
C LYS A 210 -8.40 10.74 2.05
N LEU A 211 -7.69 10.20 3.02
CA LEU A 211 -6.31 9.74 2.85
C LEU A 211 -6.23 8.61 1.80
N ASP A 212 -7.12 7.63 1.87
CA ASP A 212 -7.15 6.53 0.88
C ASP A 212 -7.44 7.05 -0.53
N PHE A 213 -8.36 7.98 -0.69
CA PHE A 213 -8.61 8.62 -1.98
C PHE A 213 -7.46 9.50 -2.46
N LYS A 214 -6.74 10.18 -1.54
CA LYS A 214 -5.51 10.92 -1.88
C LYS A 214 -4.43 9.97 -2.40
N ALA A 215 -4.23 8.82 -1.73
CA ALA A 215 -3.29 7.78 -2.15
C ALA A 215 -3.67 7.19 -3.52
N GLN A 216 -4.95 6.93 -3.75
CA GLN A 216 -5.45 6.50 -5.05
C GLN A 216 -5.18 7.56 -6.14
N GLY A 217 -5.42 8.84 -5.86
CA GLY A 217 -5.11 9.94 -6.77
C GLY A 217 -3.63 9.98 -7.17
N VAL A 218 -2.72 9.76 -6.22
CA VAL A 218 -1.28 9.66 -6.49
C VAL A 218 -0.97 8.49 -7.43
N LEU A 219 -1.59 7.33 -7.24
CA LEU A 219 -1.43 6.18 -8.13
C LEU A 219 -1.87 6.49 -9.57
N TYR A 220 -2.94 7.26 -9.76
CA TYR A 220 -3.36 7.69 -11.11
C TYR A 220 -2.34 8.59 -11.77
N ILE A 221 -1.75 9.53 -11.03
CA ILE A 221 -0.67 10.40 -11.54
C ILE A 221 0.52 9.53 -11.99
N ILE A 222 0.95 8.60 -11.14
CA ILE A 222 2.10 7.72 -11.41
C ILE A 222 1.85 6.84 -12.64
N ASN A 223 0.65 6.26 -12.73
CA ASN A 223 0.29 5.35 -13.83
C ASN A 223 -0.23 6.07 -15.07
N ARG A 224 -0.29 7.41 -15.06
CA ARG A 224 -0.91 8.22 -16.13
C ARG A 224 -2.28 7.71 -16.54
N SER A 225 -3.04 7.21 -15.58
CA SER A 225 -4.38 6.68 -15.79
C SER A 225 -5.40 7.79 -15.62
N THR A 226 -6.39 7.83 -16.49
CA THR A 226 -7.54 8.74 -16.40
C THR A 226 -8.71 8.13 -15.65
N TYR A 227 -8.64 6.84 -15.37
CA TYR A 227 -9.73 6.12 -14.72
C TYR A 227 -9.70 6.31 -13.21
N PHE A 228 -10.65 7.06 -12.70
CA PHE A 228 -10.90 7.22 -11.28
C PHE A 228 -12.30 6.69 -10.96
N ASN A 229 -12.38 5.44 -10.53
CA ASN A 229 -13.66 4.87 -10.12
C ASN A 229 -14.05 5.35 -8.72
N ARG A 230 -15.05 6.23 -8.67
CA ARG A 230 -15.62 6.76 -7.42
C ARG A 230 -16.95 6.11 -7.03
N LYS A 231 -17.34 5.06 -7.73
CA LYS A 231 -18.58 4.32 -7.50
C LYS A 231 -18.33 2.82 -7.56
N MET A 232 -19.10 2.08 -6.80
CA MET A 232 -19.14 0.63 -6.89
C MET A 232 -19.52 0.18 -8.32
N ILE A 233 -18.80 -0.82 -8.82
CA ILE A 233 -19.07 -1.44 -10.11
C ILE A 233 -20.10 -2.56 -9.92
N LEU A 234 -21.14 -2.55 -10.75
CA LEU A 234 -22.10 -3.64 -10.82
C LEU A 234 -21.76 -4.57 -11.99
N VAL A 235 -21.41 -5.79 -11.67
CA VAL A 235 -21.05 -6.85 -12.63
C VAL A 235 -22.14 -7.91 -12.74
#